data_ccd332eb273bdf5fc30e2030b6ca4011
#
_entry.id   ccd332eb273bdf5fc30e2030b6ca4011
#
_cell.length_a   1.000
_cell.length_b   1.000
_cell.length_c   1.000
_cell.angle_alpha   90.00
_cell.angle_beta   90.00
_cell.angle_gamma   90.00
#
_symmetry.space_group_name_H-M   'P 1'
#
loop_
_entity.id
_entity.type
_entity.pdbx_description
1 polymer ?
#
loop_
_entity_poly.entity_id
_entity_poly.type
_entity_poly.pdbx_seq_one_letter_code
_entity_poly.pdbx_strand_id
1 'polypeptide(L)'
;MMAEHPLEVEEITKTAGALMLNLGNITDVRIESMKRSAQTAAKEGIPVLLDLVGVSCSKIRMKLAMELIEKGKIQILKGNISELLAIAGQPFHGTGIDAGAEDAMTGDNEEERKEIFRKVSKRTGSVLLATGARDLLVDQERCLILENGVPELSGITGTGCMVGALSTAFLAQRDPFVAALLGTSVM
;
A
#
# COMPACT_ATOMS: atom_id res chain seq x y z
N MET A 1 5.04 13.09 -11.17
CA MET A 1 6.01 14.04 -10.55
C MET A 1 6.29 13.56 -9.13
N MET A 2 7.51 13.72 -8.64
CA MET A 2 7.86 13.50 -7.24
C MET A 2 8.09 14.85 -6.56
N ALA A 3 7.47 15.07 -5.41
CA ALA A 3 7.61 16.27 -4.60
C ALA A 3 7.93 15.90 -3.16
N GLU A 4 8.78 16.66 -2.52
CA GLU A 4 9.26 16.35 -1.17
C GLU A 4 9.15 17.52 -0.21
N HIS A 5 9.25 18.76 -0.71
CA HIS A 5 9.30 19.92 0.16
C HIS A 5 7.92 20.29 0.72
N PRO A 6 7.75 20.48 2.06
CA PRO A 6 6.44 20.71 2.68
C PRO A 6 5.70 21.95 2.17
N LEU A 7 6.41 22.94 1.62
CA LEU A 7 5.80 24.17 1.09
C LEU A 7 5.29 24.04 -0.35
N GLU A 8 5.67 22.99 -1.09
CA GLU A 8 5.23 22.79 -2.48
C GLU A 8 4.22 21.64 -2.65
N VAL A 9 4.25 20.65 -1.74
CA VAL A 9 3.48 19.41 -1.93
C VAL A 9 1.98 19.62 -1.99
N GLU A 10 1.45 20.64 -1.32
CA GLU A 10 0.03 20.96 -1.37
C GLU A 10 -0.39 21.46 -2.76
N GLU A 11 0.42 22.34 -3.35
CA GLU A 11 0.17 22.88 -4.70
C GLU A 11 0.25 21.77 -5.75
N ILE A 12 1.31 20.95 -5.67
CA ILE A 12 1.51 19.83 -6.60
C ILE A 12 0.41 18.77 -6.45
N THR A 13 0.01 18.45 -5.22
CA THR A 13 -1.04 17.46 -4.98
C THR A 13 -2.36 17.89 -5.63
N LYS A 14 -2.74 19.17 -5.56
CA LYS A 14 -3.98 19.69 -6.17
C LYS A 14 -4.06 19.50 -7.68
N THR A 15 -2.93 19.36 -8.36
CA THR A 15 -2.88 19.14 -9.82
C THR A 15 -2.79 17.66 -10.21
N ALA A 16 -2.71 16.75 -9.23
CA ALA A 16 -2.54 15.32 -9.48
C ALA A 16 -3.87 14.61 -9.72
N GLY A 17 -3.89 13.64 -10.65
CA GLY A 17 -5.04 12.75 -10.85
C GLY A 17 -5.12 11.65 -9.78
N ALA A 18 -3.99 11.28 -9.17
CA ALA A 18 -3.88 10.36 -8.03
C ALA A 18 -2.57 10.62 -7.28
N LEU A 19 -2.50 10.21 -6.02
CA LEU A 19 -1.34 10.40 -5.15
C LEU A 19 -0.81 9.05 -4.67
N MET A 20 0.50 8.82 -4.77
CA MET A 20 1.19 7.73 -4.08
C MET A 20 1.99 8.28 -2.91
N LEU A 21 1.76 7.72 -1.72
CA LEU A 21 2.58 7.91 -0.54
C LEU A 21 3.38 6.64 -0.29
N ASN A 22 4.71 6.75 -0.11
CA ASN A 22 5.60 5.61 0.08
C ASN A 22 6.43 5.78 1.34
N LEU A 23 6.35 4.82 2.26
CA LEU A 23 7.03 4.86 3.56
C LEU A 23 8.47 4.31 3.52
N GLY A 24 9.00 3.96 2.35
CA GLY A 24 10.32 3.33 2.20
C GLY A 24 11.48 4.21 2.67
N ASN A 25 11.37 5.50 2.49
CA ASN A 25 12.36 6.45 2.98
C ASN A 25 11.65 7.60 3.71
N ILE A 26 11.85 7.69 5.03
CA ILE A 26 11.24 8.72 5.88
C ILE A 26 12.30 9.62 6.50
N THR A 27 12.02 10.92 6.47
CA THR A 27 12.71 11.98 7.21
C THR A 27 11.65 12.87 7.83
N ASP A 28 12.00 13.76 8.75
CA ASP A 28 11.02 14.69 9.34
C ASP A 28 10.34 15.53 8.26
N VAL A 29 11.09 15.97 7.25
CA VAL A 29 10.57 16.71 6.10
C VAL A 29 9.56 15.88 5.32
N ARG A 30 9.86 14.61 5.02
CA ARG A 30 8.97 13.71 4.27
C ARG A 30 7.72 13.33 5.05
N ILE A 31 7.85 13.13 6.36
CA ILE A 31 6.70 12.87 7.24
C ILE A 31 5.71 14.03 7.19
N GLU A 32 6.20 15.27 7.33
CA GLU A 32 5.36 16.47 7.24
C GLU A 32 4.75 16.61 5.85
N SER A 33 5.53 16.42 4.80
CA SER A 33 5.06 16.49 3.41
C SER A 33 3.98 15.46 3.10
N MET A 34 4.16 14.20 3.52
CA MET A 34 3.16 13.15 3.34
C MET A 34 1.85 13.47 4.05
N LYS A 35 1.91 14.01 5.27
CA LYS A 35 0.71 14.43 6.01
C LYS A 35 -0.04 15.55 5.29
N ARG A 36 0.66 16.57 4.81
CA ARG A 36 0.08 17.69 4.05
C ARG A 36 -0.53 17.20 2.73
N SER A 37 0.20 16.38 1.98
CA SER A 37 -0.31 15.80 0.72
C SER A 37 -1.56 14.96 0.95
N ALA A 38 -1.57 14.10 1.98
CA ALA A 38 -2.72 13.27 2.31
C ALA A 38 -3.96 14.12 2.69
N GLN A 39 -3.77 15.17 3.48
CA GLN A 39 -4.85 16.09 3.86
C GLN A 39 -5.38 16.86 2.64
N THR A 40 -4.48 17.32 1.79
CA THR A 40 -4.88 18.01 0.54
C THR A 40 -5.63 17.05 -0.38
N ALA A 41 -5.13 15.83 -0.59
CA ALA A 41 -5.80 14.83 -1.40
C ALA A 41 -7.20 14.50 -0.86
N ALA A 42 -7.34 14.32 0.46
CA ALA A 42 -8.64 14.07 1.10
C ALA A 42 -9.64 15.22 0.93
N LYS A 43 -9.15 16.47 0.93
CA LYS A 43 -9.95 17.69 0.72
C LYS A 43 -10.39 17.85 -0.73
N GLU A 44 -9.48 17.61 -1.67
CA GLU A 44 -9.72 17.78 -3.10
C GLU A 44 -10.34 16.54 -3.76
N GLY A 45 -10.54 15.45 -3.01
CA GLY A 45 -11.10 14.20 -3.55
C GLY A 45 -10.15 13.43 -4.45
N ILE A 46 -8.83 13.65 -4.31
CA ILE A 46 -7.79 12.98 -5.08
C ILE A 46 -7.55 11.60 -4.47
N PRO A 47 -7.63 10.51 -5.25
CA PRO A 47 -7.43 9.17 -4.73
C PRO A 47 -5.98 8.91 -4.34
N VAL A 48 -5.78 8.15 -3.26
CA VAL A 48 -4.47 7.91 -2.66
C VAL A 48 -4.17 6.42 -2.55
N LEU A 49 -2.97 6.02 -2.97
CA LEU A 49 -2.36 4.75 -2.62
C LEU A 49 -1.27 4.99 -1.57
N LEU A 50 -1.30 4.21 -0.48
CA LEU A 50 -0.26 4.18 0.55
C LEU A 50 0.55 2.89 0.46
N ASP A 51 1.84 3.00 0.16
CA ASP A 51 2.80 1.89 0.17
C ASP A 51 3.45 1.79 1.56
N LEU A 52 3.19 0.68 2.24
CA LEU A 52 3.45 0.43 3.65
C LEU A 52 4.89 -0.01 3.95
N VAL A 53 5.82 0.22 3.04
CA VAL A 53 7.21 -0.26 3.15
C VAL A 53 7.80 -0.08 4.54
N GLY A 54 8.13 -1.19 5.19
CA GLY A 54 8.84 -1.23 6.47
C GLY A 54 7.99 -0.92 7.71
N VAL A 55 6.65 -0.93 7.62
CA VAL A 55 5.79 -0.75 8.82
C VAL A 55 5.94 -1.90 9.81
N SER A 56 6.27 -3.10 9.34
CA SER A 56 6.51 -4.28 10.17
C SER A 56 7.76 -4.16 11.05
N CYS A 57 8.78 -3.39 10.63
CA CYS A 57 10.04 -3.28 11.35
C CYS A 57 10.27 -1.92 12.03
N SER A 58 9.38 -0.94 11.85
CA SER A 58 9.58 0.42 12.35
C SER A 58 8.35 1.02 13.03
N LYS A 59 8.46 1.27 14.34
CA LYS A 59 7.40 1.92 15.12
C LYS A 59 7.02 3.32 14.58
N ILE A 60 7.99 4.06 14.04
CA ILE A 60 7.74 5.39 13.46
C ILE A 60 6.90 5.24 12.18
N ARG A 61 7.26 4.29 11.30
CA ARG A 61 6.50 4.02 10.07
C ARG A 61 5.11 3.50 10.38
N MET A 62 4.97 2.59 11.34
CA MET A 62 3.66 2.11 11.78
C MET A 62 2.79 3.27 12.29
N LYS A 63 3.33 4.13 13.16
CA LYS A 63 2.60 5.31 13.67
C LYS A 63 2.16 6.23 12.54
N LEU A 64 3.06 6.52 11.60
CA LEU A 64 2.75 7.36 10.44
C LEU A 64 1.69 6.71 9.54
N ALA A 65 1.82 5.41 9.24
CA ALA A 65 0.84 4.67 8.46
C ALA A 65 -0.56 4.76 9.08
N MET A 66 -0.68 4.49 10.39
CA MET A 66 -1.97 4.55 11.08
C MET A 66 -2.57 5.96 11.05
N GLU A 67 -1.75 7.00 11.24
CA GLU A 67 -2.20 8.40 11.14
C GLU A 67 -2.69 8.76 9.72
N LEU A 68 -1.97 8.32 8.68
CA LEU A 68 -2.37 8.54 7.30
C LEU A 68 -3.64 7.77 6.92
N ILE A 69 -3.80 6.54 7.38
CA ILE A 69 -5.01 5.73 7.18
C ILE A 69 -6.22 6.41 7.83
N GLU A 70 -6.07 6.88 9.06
CA GLU A 70 -7.17 7.50 9.82
C GLU A 70 -7.62 8.82 9.20
N LYS A 71 -6.69 9.65 8.72
CA LYS A 71 -6.96 11.03 8.29
C LYS A 71 -6.97 11.22 6.77
N GLY A 72 -6.34 10.32 6.02
CA GLY A 72 -5.99 10.55 4.62
C GLY A 72 -6.96 9.97 3.59
N LYS A 73 -8.05 9.32 3.99
CA LYS A 73 -8.99 8.65 3.05
C LYS A 73 -8.24 7.82 2.00
N ILE A 74 -7.45 6.85 2.43
CA ILE A 74 -6.62 6.02 1.55
C ILE A 74 -7.50 5.02 0.78
N GLN A 75 -7.40 4.99 -0.55
CA GLN A 75 -8.15 4.07 -1.40
C GLN A 75 -7.48 2.69 -1.55
N ILE A 76 -6.14 2.67 -1.59
CA ILE A 76 -5.38 1.41 -1.69
C ILE A 76 -4.30 1.40 -0.61
N LEU A 77 -4.29 0.34 0.20
CA LEU A 77 -3.18 -0.01 1.09
C LEU A 77 -2.38 -1.12 0.43
N LYS A 78 -1.13 -0.85 0.09
CA LYS A 78 -0.24 -1.81 -0.55
C LYS A 78 0.96 -2.10 0.36
N GLY A 79 1.32 -3.35 0.47
CA GLY A 79 2.49 -3.82 1.20
C GLY A 79 2.75 -5.29 0.95
N ASN A 80 3.80 -5.86 1.51
CA ASN A 80 3.95 -7.31 1.56
C ASN A 80 3.00 -7.92 2.62
N ILE A 81 2.91 -9.27 2.64
CA ILE A 81 2.02 -9.97 3.59
C ILE A 81 2.31 -9.58 5.04
N SER A 82 3.59 -9.56 5.46
CA SER A 82 3.99 -9.22 6.83
C SER A 82 3.61 -7.78 7.21
N GLU A 83 3.74 -6.84 6.28
CA GLU A 83 3.36 -5.43 6.48
C GLU A 83 1.84 -5.28 6.66
N LEU A 84 1.04 -5.97 5.87
CA LEU A 84 -0.41 -5.94 6.01
C LEU A 84 -0.90 -6.69 7.25
N LEU A 85 -0.23 -7.78 7.67
CA LEU A 85 -0.49 -8.42 8.95
C LEU A 85 -0.21 -7.49 10.13
N ALA A 86 0.90 -6.74 10.07
CA ALA A 86 1.23 -5.73 11.06
C ALA A 86 0.13 -4.65 11.17
N ILE A 87 -0.38 -4.15 10.04
CA ILE A 87 -1.52 -3.21 9.99
C ILE A 87 -2.81 -3.84 10.55
N ALA A 88 -2.99 -5.15 10.35
CA ALA A 88 -4.11 -5.90 10.89
C ALA A 88 -4.00 -6.18 12.42
N GLY A 89 -2.83 -5.90 13.03
CA GLY A 89 -2.55 -6.23 14.41
C GLY A 89 -2.39 -7.73 14.66
N GLN A 90 -2.01 -8.49 13.63
CA GLN A 90 -1.76 -9.93 13.69
C GLN A 90 -0.27 -10.21 13.89
N PRO A 91 0.10 -11.38 14.44
CA PRO A 91 1.48 -11.83 14.45
C PRO A 91 2.07 -11.88 13.04
N PHE A 92 3.33 -11.53 12.89
CA PHE A 92 4.07 -11.57 11.63
C PHE A 92 5.55 -11.89 11.90
N HIS A 93 6.25 -12.40 10.88
CA HIS A 93 7.66 -12.85 10.97
C HIS A 93 8.59 -12.11 10.01
N GLY A 94 8.09 -11.05 9.35
CA GLY A 94 8.89 -10.23 8.42
C GLY A 94 10.10 -9.58 9.11
N THR A 95 11.23 -9.52 8.40
CA THR A 95 12.45 -8.85 8.84
C THR A 95 12.84 -7.75 7.87
N GLY A 96 13.06 -6.53 8.38
CA GLY A 96 13.37 -5.39 7.52
C GLY A 96 12.18 -5.02 6.63
N ILE A 97 12.43 -4.97 5.32
CA ILE A 97 11.40 -4.68 4.29
C ILE A 97 10.91 -5.95 3.60
N ASP A 98 11.45 -7.12 3.95
CA ASP A 98 11.11 -8.39 3.33
C ASP A 98 10.02 -9.11 4.14
N ALA A 99 9.14 -9.80 3.45
CA ALA A 99 8.16 -10.67 4.08
C ALA A 99 8.86 -11.88 4.71
N GLY A 100 8.41 -12.30 5.88
CA GLY A 100 8.83 -13.57 6.46
C GLY A 100 8.38 -14.74 5.59
N ALA A 101 9.23 -15.75 5.43
CA ALA A 101 8.85 -16.96 4.70
C ALA A 101 7.63 -17.65 5.33
N GLU A 102 7.51 -17.57 6.66
CA GLU A 102 6.39 -18.11 7.44
C GLU A 102 5.07 -17.32 7.21
N ASP A 103 5.17 -16.06 6.80
CA ASP A 103 4.01 -15.22 6.51
C ASP A 103 3.49 -15.43 5.08
N ALA A 104 4.29 -16.06 4.20
CA ALA A 104 3.94 -16.28 2.81
C ALA A 104 2.56 -16.95 2.68
N MET A 105 1.83 -16.54 1.64
CA MET A 105 0.53 -17.11 1.35
C MET A 105 0.67 -18.52 0.80
N THR A 106 0.08 -19.50 1.49
CA THR A 106 0.02 -20.90 1.11
C THR A 106 -1.43 -21.34 1.01
N GLY A 107 -1.69 -22.51 0.41
CA GLY A 107 -3.06 -23.05 0.36
C GLY A 107 -3.69 -23.23 1.75
N ASP A 108 -2.88 -23.53 2.78
CA ASP A 108 -3.37 -23.80 4.13
C ASP A 108 -3.81 -22.53 4.89
N ASN A 109 -3.19 -21.37 4.60
CA ASN A 109 -3.49 -20.12 5.31
C ASN A 109 -4.28 -19.10 4.45
N GLU A 110 -4.61 -19.46 3.23
CA GLU A 110 -5.22 -18.56 2.25
C GLU A 110 -6.56 -17.97 2.74
N GLU A 111 -7.48 -18.80 3.20
CA GLU A 111 -8.79 -18.34 3.66
C GLU A 111 -8.67 -17.47 4.93
N GLU A 112 -7.77 -17.82 5.83
CA GLU A 112 -7.48 -17.00 7.02
C GLU A 112 -6.97 -15.61 6.62
N ARG A 113 -6.01 -15.53 5.67
CA ARG A 113 -5.46 -14.26 5.17
C ARG A 113 -6.52 -13.41 4.49
N LYS A 114 -7.36 -14.01 3.65
CA LYS A 114 -8.50 -13.33 3.01
C LYS A 114 -9.43 -12.70 4.04
N GLU A 115 -9.79 -13.46 5.08
CA GLU A 115 -10.71 -12.96 6.12
C GLU A 115 -10.07 -11.84 6.97
N ILE A 116 -8.79 -11.98 7.34
CA ILE A 116 -8.05 -10.93 8.06
C ILE A 116 -8.06 -9.63 7.24
N PHE A 117 -7.67 -9.71 5.96
CA PHE A 117 -7.59 -8.51 5.12
C PHE A 117 -8.96 -7.94 4.77
N ARG A 118 -9.99 -8.77 4.63
CA ARG A 118 -11.37 -8.28 4.48
C ARG A 118 -11.83 -7.47 5.71
N LYS A 119 -11.46 -7.88 6.92
CA LYS A 119 -11.73 -7.10 8.15
C LYS A 119 -11.01 -5.75 8.14
N VAL A 120 -9.74 -5.72 7.70
CA VAL A 120 -9.00 -4.47 7.56
C VAL A 120 -9.65 -3.58 6.50
N SER A 121 -10.01 -4.12 5.33
CA SER A 121 -10.71 -3.38 4.28
C SER A 121 -12.03 -2.78 4.78
N LYS A 122 -12.85 -3.54 5.50
CA LYS A 122 -14.09 -3.02 6.11
C LYS A 122 -13.83 -1.89 7.11
N ARG A 123 -12.76 -2.01 7.91
CA ARG A 123 -12.40 -0.99 8.91
C ARG A 123 -11.89 0.29 8.29
N THR A 124 -11.09 0.20 7.22
CA THR A 124 -10.38 1.35 6.62
C THR A 124 -11.12 1.94 5.42
N GLY A 125 -12.00 1.17 4.80
CA GLY A 125 -12.62 1.51 3.51
C GLY A 125 -11.68 1.35 2.31
N SER A 126 -10.48 0.79 2.52
CA SER A 126 -9.43 0.66 1.51
C SER A 126 -9.45 -0.71 0.84
N VAL A 127 -9.01 -0.76 -0.40
CA VAL A 127 -8.56 -2.00 -1.06
C VAL A 127 -7.19 -2.37 -0.50
N LEU A 128 -6.95 -3.64 -0.21
CA LEU A 128 -5.66 -4.15 0.21
C LEU A 128 -4.99 -4.92 -0.92
N LEU A 129 -3.76 -4.56 -1.23
CA LEU A 129 -2.88 -5.25 -2.16
C LEU A 129 -1.68 -5.81 -1.41
N ALA A 130 -1.71 -7.10 -1.11
CA ALA A 130 -0.60 -7.83 -0.50
C ALA A 130 0.29 -8.43 -1.58
N THR A 131 1.51 -7.90 -1.72
CA THR A 131 2.47 -8.39 -2.72
C THR A 131 3.34 -9.53 -2.17
N GLY A 132 3.63 -10.52 -3.02
CA GLY A 132 4.42 -11.70 -2.68
C GLY A 132 4.67 -12.58 -3.89
N ALA A 133 4.99 -13.85 -3.68
CA ALA A 133 5.05 -14.85 -4.76
C ALA A 133 3.65 -15.10 -5.35
N ARG A 134 2.63 -14.98 -4.53
CA ARG A 134 1.22 -14.92 -4.90
C ARG A 134 0.68 -13.62 -4.31
N ASP A 135 0.22 -12.73 -5.16
CA ASP A 135 -0.36 -11.47 -4.72
C ASP A 135 -1.82 -11.67 -4.32
N LEU A 136 -2.23 -11.03 -3.23
CA LEU A 136 -3.61 -11.09 -2.75
C LEU A 136 -4.23 -9.70 -2.79
N LEU A 137 -5.28 -9.56 -3.58
CA LEU A 137 -6.07 -8.34 -3.73
C LEU A 137 -7.44 -8.53 -3.07
N VAL A 138 -7.76 -7.70 -2.07
CA VAL A 138 -8.99 -7.82 -1.27
C VAL A 138 -9.64 -6.48 -1.07
N ASP A 139 -10.96 -6.42 -1.25
CA ASP A 139 -11.80 -5.38 -0.69
C ASP A 139 -12.90 -5.99 0.20
N GLN A 140 -13.94 -5.21 0.48
CA GLN A 140 -15.03 -5.66 1.37
C GLN A 140 -15.80 -6.86 0.81
N GLU A 141 -15.88 -6.99 -0.52
CA GLU A 141 -16.70 -7.97 -1.23
C GLU A 141 -15.87 -8.88 -2.14
N ARG A 142 -14.85 -8.30 -2.81
CA ARG A 142 -14.04 -8.97 -3.83
C ARG A 142 -12.72 -9.49 -3.26
N CYS A 143 -12.27 -10.60 -3.79
CA CYS A 143 -10.97 -11.18 -3.47
C CYS A 143 -10.41 -11.87 -4.72
N LEU A 144 -9.17 -11.56 -5.06
CA LEU A 144 -8.44 -12.19 -6.16
C LEU A 144 -7.03 -12.56 -5.72
N ILE A 145 -6.53 -13.67 -6.24
CA ILE A 145 -5.13 -14.07 -6.16
C ILE A 145 -4.54 -13.92 -7.55
N LEU A 146 -3.36 -13.29 -7.63
CA LEU A 146 -2.62 -13.13 -8.87
C LEU A 146 -1.31 -13.93 -8.78
N GLU A 147 -1.00 -14.67 -9.83
CA GLU A 147 0.16 -15.58 -9.90
C GLU A 147 1.00 -15.27 -11.16
N ASN A 148 1.09 -13.99 -11.53
CA ASN A 148 1.82 -13.55 -12.72
C ASN A 148 3.29 -13.16 -12.43
N GLY A 149 3.69 -13.11 -11.16
CA GLY A 149 5.06 -12.80 -10.77
C GLY A 149 6.06 -13.91 -11.14
N VAL A 150 7.31 -13.53 -11.36
CA VAL A 150 8.42 -14.46 -11.60
C VAL A 150 9.47 -14.31 -10.49
N PRO A 151 10.19 -15.40 -10.11
CA PRO A 151 11.17 -15.37 -9.02
C PRO A 151 12.26 -14.31 -9.19
N GLU A 152 12.63 -13.97 -10.41
CA GLU A 152 13.65 -12.99 -10.76
C GLU A 152 13.31 -11.59 -10.25
N LEU A 153 12.02 -11.24 -10.13
CA LEU A 153 11.57 -9.94 -9.60
C LEU A 153 11.98 -9.75 -8.13
N SER A 154 12.10 -10.82 -7.36
CA SER A 154 12.54 -10.75 -5.96
C SER A 154 14.00 -10.29 -5.81
N GLY A 155 14.82 -10.51 -6.84
CA GLY A 155 16.21 -10.07 -6.89
C GLY A 155 16.39 -8.59 -7.28
N ILE A 156 15.32 -7.88 -7.64
CA ILE A 156 15.38 -6.50 -8.10
C ILE A 156 14.72 -5.59 -7.06
N THR A 157 15.52 -4.76 -6.40
CA THR A 157 15.02 -3.77 -5.44
C THR A 157 14.11 -2.76 -6.13
N GLY A 158 12.93 -2.50 -5.56
CA GLY A 158 12.01 -1.48 -6.04
C GLY A 158 10.84 -2.01 -6.90
N THR A 159 10.82 -3.29 -7.25
CA THR A 159 9.70 -3.90 -8.01
C THR A 159 8.36 -3.69 -7.30
N GLY A 160 8.31 -3.88 -5.98
CA GLY A 160 7.11 -3.58 -5.19
C GLY A 160 6.68 -2.10 -5.28
N CYS A 161 7.63 -1.16 -5.25
CA CYS A 161 7.31 0.27 -5.42
C CYS A 161 6.83 0.57 -6.86
N MET A 162 7.31 -0.16 -7.87
CA MET A 162 6.83 -0.03 -9.26
C MET A 162 5.37 -0.48 -9.38
N VAL A 163 4.99 -1.60 -8.76
CA VAL A 163 3.57 -2.02 -8.67
C VAL A 163 2.72 -0.90 -8.04
N GLY A 164 3.20 -0.28 -6.96
CA GLY A 164 2.51 0.85 -6.33
C GLY A 164 2.34 2.04 -7.27
N ALA A 165 3.39 2.41 -8.02
CA ALA A 165 3.36 3.51 -8.98
C ALA A 165 2.39 3.22 -10.15
N LEU A 166 2.42 2.01 -10.71
CA LEU A 166 1.52 1.58 -11.78
C LEU A 166 0.06 1.56 -11.30
N SER A 167 -0.21 0.97 -10.13
CA SER A 167 -1.54 0.97 -9.51
C SER A 167 -2.05 2.39 -9.30
N THR A 168 -1.19 3.32 -8.87
CA THR A 168 -1.55 4.74 -8.69
C THR A 168 -1.85 5.42 -10.02
N ALA A 169 -1.12 5.10 -11.09
CA ALA A 169 -1.41 5.64 -12.42
C ALA A 169 -2.81 5.22 -12.91
N PHE A 170 -3.17 3.95 -12.72
CA PHE A 170 -4.52 3.47 -13.02
C PHE A 170 -5.58 4.04 -12.08
N LEU A 171 -5.25 4.29 -10.81
CA LEU A 171 -6.17 4.83 -9.81
C LEU A 171 -6.71 6.23 -10.18
N ALA A 172 -5.98 6.99 -10.99
CA ALA A 172 -6.44 8.27 -11.52
C ALA A 172 -7.71 8.16 -12.40
N GLN A 173 -8.02 6.97 -12.93
CA GLN A 173 -9.08 6.77 -13.93
C GLN A 173 -9.98 5.54 -13.64
N ARG A 174 -9.68 4.74 -12.63
CA ARG A 174 -10.34 3.47 -12.37
C ARG A 174 -10.79 3.32 -10.93
N ASP A 175 -11.74 2.41 -10.71
CA ASP A 175 -12.06 1.87 -9.39
C ASP A 175 -10.79 1.35 -8.69
N PRO A 176 -10.61 1.56 -7.37
CA PRO A 176 -9.39 1.19 -6.66
C PRO A 176 -9.02 -0.29 -6.78
N PHE A 177 -9.99 -1.19 -6.80
CA PHE A 177 -9.73 -2.62 -6.98
C PHE A 177 -9.21 -2.93 -8.39
N VAL A 178 -9.85 -2.36 -9.40
CA VAL A 178 -9.41 -2.51 -10.81
C VAL A 178 -8.05 -1.85 -11.02
N ALA A 179 -7.78 -0.70 -10.40
CA ALA A 179 -6.50 -0.02 -10.49
C ALA A 179 -5.36 -0.88 -9.91
N ALA A 180 -5.57 -1.47 -8.72
CA ALA A 180 -4.61 -2.37 -8.11
C ALA A 180 -4.40 -3.65 -8.96
N LEU A 181 -5.48 -4.24 -9.47
CA LEU A 181 -5.43 -5.40 -10.36
C LEU A 181 -4.58 -5.10 -11.61
N LEU A 182 -4.86 -4.01 -12.32
CA LEU A 182 -4.13 -3.62 -13.52
C LEU A 182 -2.66 -3.32 -13.23
N GLY A 183 -2.38 -2.56 -12.15
CA GLY A 183 -1.01 -2.22 -11.76
C GLY A 183 -0.15 -3.44 -11.44
N THR A 184 -0.75 -4.48 -10.86
CA THR A 184 -0.07 -5.75 -10.59
C THR A 184 0.08 -6.61 -11.83
N SER A 185 -0.95 -6.66 -12.70
CA SER A 185 -0.96 -7.52 -13.89
C SER A 185 0.00 -7.09 -15.01
N VAL A 186 0.51 -5.85 -15.00
CA VAL A 186 1.46 -5.36 -16.01
C VAL A 186 2.93 -5.49 -15.58
N MET A 187 3.18 -6.04 -14.38
CA MET A 187 4.52 -6.39 -13.89
C MET A 187 4.85 -7.84 -14.18
#